data_a3c14bae0340e084310c1862ff6c0750
#
_entry.id   a3c14bae0340e084310c1862ff6c0750
#
_cell.length_a   1.000
_cell.length_b   1.000
_cell.length_c   1.000
_cell.angle_alpha   90.00
_cell.angle_beta   90.00
_cell.angle_gamma   90.00
#
_symmetry.space_group_name_H-M   'P 1'
#
loop_
_entity.id
_entity.type
_entity.pdbx_description
1 polymer ?
#
loop_
_entity_poly.entity_id
_entity_poly.type
_entity_poly.pdbx_seq_one_letter_code
_entity_poly.pdbx_strand_id
1 'polypeptide(L)'
;MTLLRTARSLWRDNVGSALLEGAVLTPVLLAVLGGVYEFSWVFYKQKLLEAGTRDAARYLARAPLTFPGGNTDPCLATDAGGTLYKTYAKNIAVYGSTSTSGFNQRVNGWATGDVTITCPTFDNSAGNYLQNVQGTTNLYRVLVSTSYAEPSLGFFALLRLSPPNITARHEERYIGPG
;
A
#
# COMPACT_ATOMS: atom_id res chain seq x y z
N MET A 1 -48.26 31.96 -42.17
CA MET A 1 -47.84 32.86 -41.03
C MET A 1 -47.64 32.09 -39.71
N THR A 2 -47.89 30.80 -39.61
CA THR A 2 -47.85 29.98 -38.38
C THR A 2 -46.42 29.52 -38.01
N LEU A 3 -45.53 29.23 -38.96
CA LEU A 3 -44.20 28.71 -38.71
C LEU A 3 -43.24 29.74 -38.03
N LEU A 4 -43.39 31.03 -38.31
CA LEU A 4 -42.58 32.08 -37.66
C LEU A 4 -42.96 32.35 -36.21
N ARG A 5 -44.19 32.02 -35.80
CA ARG A 5 -44.62 32.12 -34.39
C ARG A 5 -44.04 31.01 -33.54
N THR A 6 -43.97 29.78 -34.08
CA THR A 6 -43.42 28.63 -33.39
C THR A 6 -41.90 28.75 -33.16
N ALA A 7 -41.17 29.26 -34.16
CA ALA A 7 -39.72 29.52 -34.01
C ALA A 7 -39.38 30.57 -32.93
N ARG A 8 -40.25 31.60 -32.80
CA ARG A 8 -40.05 32.68 -31.82
C ARG A 8 -40.41 32.26 -30.38
N SER A 9 -41.27 31.23 -30.22
CA SER A 9 -41.60 30.61 -28.93
C SER A 9 -40.44 29.76 -28.41
N LEU A 10 -39.77 29.04 -29.27
CA LEU A 10 -38.62 28.20 -28.91
C LEU A 10 -37.40 29.00 -28.39
N TRP A 11 -37.25 30.27 -28.84
CA TRP A 11 -36.15 31.14 -28.36
C TRP A 11 -36.45 31.83 -27.01
N ARG A 12 -37.66 31.72 -26.50
CA ARG A 12 -38.07 32.28 -25.20
C ARG A 12 -38.36 31.22 -24.15
N ASP A 13 -38.14 29.97 -24.49
CA ASP A 13 -38.44 28.85 -23.61
C ASP A 13 -37.25 28.59 -22.66
N ASN A 14 -37.34 29.12 -21.43
CA ASN A 14 -36.32 28.96 -20.40
C ASN A 14 -36.15 27.48 -19.97
N VAL A 15 -37.12 26.59 -20.28
CA VAL A 15 -37.06 25.17 -20.01
C VAL A 15 -35.98 24.51 -20.89
N GLY A 16 -35.84 24.96 -22.15
CA GLY A 16 -34.79 24.47 -23.05
C GLY A 16 -33.39 24.88 -22.60
N SER A 17 -33.24 26.07 -22.01
CA SER A 17 -31.94 26.54 -21.45
C SER A 17 -31.48 25.70 -20.30
N ALA A 18 -32.35 25.36 -19.35
CA ALA A 18 -32.01 24.52 -18.19
C ALA A 18 -31.59 23.08 -18.60
N LEU A 19 -32.23 22.53 -19.64
CA LEU A 19 -31.85 21.21 -20.17
C LEU A 19 -30.46 21.28 -20.85
N LEU A 20 -30.14 22.33 -21.56
CA LEU A 20 -28.84 22.52 -22.20
C LEU A 20 -27.73 22.68 -21.15
N GLU A 21 -27.98 23.47 -20.09
CA GLU A 21 -27.05 23.63 -18.97
C GLU A 21 -26.79 22.28 -18.28
N GLY A 22 -27.85 21.49 -17.99
CA GLY A 22 -27.74 20.15 -17.44
C GLY A 22 -26.95 19.21 -18.34
N ALA A 23 -27.17 19.27 -19.65
CA ALA A 23 -26.47 18.45 -20.62
C ALA A 23 -24.97 18.73 -20.68
N VAL A 24 -24.54 19.97 -20.48
CA VAL A 24 -23.13 20.37 -20.45
C VAL A 24 -22.49 20.06 -19.10
N LEU A 25 -23.21 20.24 -17.99
CA LEU A 25 -22.68 20.00 -16.64
C LEU A 25 -22.58 18.50 -16.31
N THR A 26 -23.50 17.67 -16.82
CA THR A 26 -23.54 16.23 -16.51
C THR A 26 -22.22 15.51 -16.83
N PRO A 27 -21.59 15.65 -18.01
CA PRO A 27 -20.31 15.00 -18.29
C PRO A 27 -19.20 15.43 -17.34
N VAL A 28 -19.16 16.70 -16.95
CA VAL A 28 -18.16 17.24 -16.01
C VAL A 28 -18.37 16.64 -14.62
N LEU A 29 -19.62 16.58 -14.15
CA LEU A 29 -19.94 15.97 -12.85
C LEU A 29 -19.59 14.47 -12.85
N LEU A 30 -19.89 13.74 -13.91
CA LEU A 30 -19.53 12.32 -14.03
C LEU A 30 -18.01 12.12 -14.03
N ALA A 31 -17.26 13.02 -14.70
CA ALA A 31 -15.80 12.98 -14.67
C ALA A 31 -15.23 13.22 -13.27
N VAL A 32 -15.77 14.17 -12.54
CA VAL A 32 -15.37 14.45 -11.14
C VAL A 32 -15.70 13.26 -10.24
N LEU A 33 -16.90 12.71 -10.34
CA LEU A 33 -17.31 11.54 -9.54
C LEU A 33 -16.45 10.31 -9.84
N GLY A 34 -16.15 10.05 -11.11
CA GLY A 34 -15.25 8.97 -11.53
C GLY A 34 -13.85 9.13 -10.95
N GLY A 35 -13.31 10.34 -11.01
CA GLY A 35 -12.00 10.67 -10.41
C GLY A 35 -11.99 10.44 -8.89
N VAL A 36 -12.98 10.96 -8.17
CA VAL A 36 -13.10 10.77 -6.70
C VAL A 36 -13.18 9.29 -6.35
N TYR A 37 -13.95 8.50 -7.09
CA TYR A 37 -14.08 7.06 -6.85
C TYR A 37 -12.74 6.34 -7.03
N GLU A 38 -12.01 6.59 -8.12
CA GLU A 38 -10.73 5.92 -8.38
C GLU A 38 -9.63 6.33 -7.40
N PHE A 39 -9.53 7.61 -7.06
CA PHE A 39 -8.58 8.06 -6.03
C PHE A 39 -8.90 7.44 -4.66
N SER A 40 -10.17 7.34 -4.28
CA SER A 40 -10.57 6.68 -3.03
C SER A 40 -10.16 5.21 -3.02
N TRP A 41 -10.27 4.52 -4.16
CA TRP A 41 -9.84 3.14 -4.31
C TRP A 41 -8.31 2.98 -4.18
N VAL A 42 -7.53 3.88 -4.78
CA VAL A 42 -6.07 3.92 -4.64
C VAL A 42 -5.66 4.15 -3.18
N PHE A 43 -6.27 5.13 -2.51
CA PHE A 43 -6.01 5.40 -1.09
C PHE A 43 -6.36 4.21 -0.19
N TYR A 44 -7.46 3.53 -0.46
CA TYR A 44 -7.83 2.32 0.27
C TYR A 44 -6.75 1.24 0.14
N LYS A 45 -6.28 0.96 -1.09
CA LYS A 45 -5.19 0.01 -1.32
C LYS A 45 -3.89 0.44 -0.65
N GLN A 46 -3.55 1.73 -0.72
CA GLN A 46 -2.38 2.27 -0.01
C GLN A 46 -2.44 1.97 1.49
N LYS A 47 -3.60 2.15 2.13
CA LYS A 47 -3.77 1.83 3.56
C LYS A 47 -3.60 0.34 3.85
N LEU A 48 -4.03 -0.54 2.96
CA LEU A 48 -3.80 -1.98 3.10
C LEU A 48 -2.31 -2.35 2.98
N LEU A 49 -1.58 -1.74 2.03
CA LEU A 49 -0.14 -1.93 1.89
C LEU A 49 0.63 -1.41 3.12
N GLU A 50 0.28 -0.21 3.61
CA GLU A 50 0.87 0.37 4.83
C GLU A 50 0.62 -0.52 6.05
N ALA A 51 -0.59 -1.04 6.23
CA ALA A 51 -0.91 -1.98 7.31
C ALA A 51 -0.09 -3.27 7.18
N GLY A 52 -0.03 -3.85 5.98
CA GLY A 52 0.74 -5.06 5.72
C GLY A 52 2.24 -4.90 5.99
N THR A 53 2.85 -3.83 5.50
CA THR A 53 4.29 -3.55 5.74
C THR A 53 4.59 -3.32 7.23
N ARG A 54 3.67 -2.68 7.96
CA ARG A 54 3.76 -2.47 9.42
C ARG A 54 3.70 -3.80 10.17
N ASP A 55 2.71 -4.64 9.85
CA ASP A 55 2.54 -5.94 10.51
C ASP A 55 3.77 -6.84 10.28
N ALA A 56 4.29 -6.87 9.05
CA ALA A 56 5.50 -7.60 8.70
C ALA A 56 6.74 -7.11 9.46
N ALA A 57 6.93 -5.81 9.53
CA ALA A 57 8.06 -5.22 10.25
C ALA A 57 8.00 -5.54 11.75
N ARG A 58 6.82 -5.40 12.37
CA ARG A 58 6.62 -5.74 13.80
C ARG A 58 6.84 -7.21 14.07
N TYR A 59 6.37 -8.10 13.19
CA TYR A 59 6.60 -9.52 13.32
C TYR A 59 8.09 -9.86 13.33
N LEU A 60 8.83 -9.37 12.33
CA LEU A 60 10.25 -9.66 12.21
C LEU A 60 11.09 -8.97 13.29
N ALA A 61 10.69 -7.77 13.75
CA ALA A 61 11.36 -7.08 14.84
C ALA A 61 11.28 -7.80 16.19
N ARG A 62 10.36 -8.76 16.33
CA ARG A 62 10.14 -9.60 17.53
C ARG A 62 10.48 -11.08 17.29
N ALA A 63 10.98 -11.44 16.12
CA ALA A 63 11.35 -12.81 15.82
C ALA A 63 12.42 -13.30 16.81
N PRO A 64 12.32 -14.55 17.31
CA PRO A 64 13.34 -15.11 18.19
C PRO A 64 14.66 -15.27 17.44
N LEU A 65 15.74 -14.86 18.12
CA LEU A 65 17.11 -15.01 17.61
C LEU A 65 17.66 -16.40 17.93
N THR A 66 17.10 -17.45 17.35
CA THR A 66 17.77 -18.74 17.30
C THR A 66 18.61 -18.79 16.03
N PHE A 67 19.86 -18.33 16.16
CA PHE A 67 20.76 -18.29 15.01
C PHE A 67 21.64 -19.53 14.95
N PRO A 68 21.66 -20.27 13.84
CA PRO A 68 22.77 -21.13 13.52
C PRO A 68 24.03 -20.26 13.35
N GLY A 69 25.03 -20.44 14.19
CA GLY A 69 26.35 -19.81 14.03
C GLY A 69 26.57 -18.44 14.68
N GLY A 70 25.72 -18.00 15.63
CA GLY A 70 25.94 -16.74 16.39
C GLY A 70 25.71 -15.44 15.61
N ASN A 71 25.00 -15.52 14.50
CA ASN A 71 24.64 -14.35 13.71
C ASN A 71 23.51 -13.59 14.41
N THR A 72 23.61 -12.26 14.50
CA THR A 72 22.63 -11.38 15.17
C THR A 72 21.69 -10.67 14.20
N ASP A 73 21.79 -10.93 12.87
CA ASP A 73 20.95 -10.29 11.85
C ASP A 73 19.54 -10.89 11.82
N PRO A 74 18.48 -10.14 12.17
CA PRO A 74 17.11 -10.64 12.16
C PRO A 74 16.62 -11.08 10.77
N CYS A 75 17.22 -10.56 9.69
CA CYS A 75 16.90 -11.01 8.34
C CYS A 75 17.42 -12.38 7.97
N LEU A 76 18.34 -12.95 8.75
CA LEU A 76 18.92 -14.29 8.59
C LEU A 76 18.38 -15.29 9.63
N ALA A 77 17.53 -14.86 10.56
CA ALA A 77 16.91 -15.71 11.55
C ALA A 77 15.99 -16.76 10.92
N THR A 78 16.10 -18.01 11.39
CA THR A 78 15.28 -19.14 10.93
C THR A 78 14.51 -19.76 12.08
N ASP A 79 13.39 -20.39 11.76
CA ASP A 79 12.69 -21.26 12.69
C ASP A 79 13.40 -22.63 12.88
N ALA A 80 12.83 -23.49 13.69
CA ALA A 80 13.36 -24.85 13.92
C ALA A 80 13.38 -25.73 12.66
N GLY A 81 12.59 -25.39 11.64
CA GLY A 81 12.54 -26.06 10.34
C GLY A 81 13.50 -25.47 9.31
N GLY A 82 14.29 -24.45 9.67
CA GLY A 82 15.23 -23.77 8.77
C GLY A 82 14.60 -22.72 7.85
N THR A 83 13.31 -22.40 8.04
CA THR A 83 12.64 -21.36 7.24
C THR A 83 12.96 -19.97 7.80
N LEU A 84 13.35 -19.05 6.92
CA LEU A 84 13.64 -17.67 7.31
C LEU A 84 12.37 -16.96 7.84
N TYR A 85 12.44 -16.33 9.01
CA TYR A 85 11.35 -15.49 9.54
C TYR A 85 10.98 -14.35 8.58
N LYS A 86 11.93 -13.89 7.77
CA LYS A 86 11.68 -12.94 6.68
C LYS A 86 10.64 -13.45 5.66
N THR A 87 10.60 -14.77 5.40
CA THR A 87 9.57 -15.38 4.52
C THR A 87 8.18 -15.27 5.16
N TYR A 88 8.06 -15.59 6.45
CA TYR A 88 6.81 -15.41 7.19
C TYR A 88 6.37 -13.96 7.26
N ALA A 89 7.31 -13.04 7.46
CA ALA A 89 7.02 -11.61 7.44
C ALA A 89 6.45 -11.14 6.09
N LYS A 90 7.00 -11.63 4.98
CA LYS A 90 6.44 -11.35 3.63
C LYS A 90 5.02 -11.90 3.47
N ASN A 91 4.75 -13.10 3.98
CA ASN A 91 3.42 -13.69 3.96
C ASN A 91 2.44 -12.85 4.81
N ILE A 92 2.86 -12.41 6.00
CA ILE A 92 2.06 -11.53 6.87
C ILE A 92 1.75 -10.21 6.17
N ALA A 93 2.71 -9.61 5.46
CA ALA A 93 2.44 -8.41 4.69
C ALA A 93 1.26 -8.61 3.73
N VAL A 94 1.34 -9.64 2.90
CA VAL A 94 0.42 -9.86 1.79
C VAL A 94 -0.89 -10.52 2.23
N TYR A 95 -0.84 -11.52 3.11
CA TYR A 95 -1.99 -12.36 3.48
C TYR A 95 -2.50 -12.11 4.90
N GLY A 96 -1.76 -11.37 5.74
CA GLY A 96 -2.08 -11.23 7.16
C GLY A 96 -1.82 -12.48 8.00
N SER A 97 -1.14 -13.49 7.44
CA SER A 97 -0.84 -14.78 8.05
C SER A 97 0.58 -15.22 7.71
N THR A 98 1.19 -16.07 8.53
CA THR A 98 2.47 -16.71 8.22
C THR A 98 2.35 -17.74 7.09
N SER A 99 1.15 -18.33 6.91
CA SER A 99 0.82 -19.26 5.82
C SER A 99 0.15 -18.51 4.65
N THR A 100 0.41 -18.97 3.44
CA THR A 100 -0.27 -18.51 2.23
C THR A 100 -1.51 -19.35 1.89
N SER A 101 -1.59 -20.56 2.45
CA SER A 101 -2.68 -21.51 2.16
C SER A 101 -3.95 -21.11 2.91
N GLY A 102 -5.06 -20.97 2.18
CA GLY A 102 -6.37 -20.65 2.74
C GLY A 102 -6.61 -19.18 3.07
N PHE A 103 -5.67 -18.29 2.71
CA PHE A 103 -5.79 -16.84 2.93
C PHE A 103 -5.80 -16.07 1.61
N ASN A 104 -6.63 -15.05 1.54
CA ASN A 104 -6.67 -14.15 0.40
C ASN A 104 -5.64 -13.01 0.59
N GLN A 105 -5.11 -12.53 -0.52
CA GLN A 105 -4.25 -11.35 -0.53
C GLN A 105 -5.03 -10.12 -0.01
N ARG A 106 -4.41 -9.28 0.83
CA ARG A 106 -4.99 -8.01 1.29
C ARG A 106 -5.34 -7.08 0.12
N VAL A 107 -4.50 -7.11 -0.91
CA VAL A 107 -4.72 -6.42 -2.18
C VAL A 107 -4.56 -7.45 -3.28
N ASN A 108 -5.57 -7.60 -4.11
CA ASN A 108 -5.54 -8.55 -5.22
C ASN A 108 -4.40 -8.21 -6.19
N GLY A 109 -3.56 -9.20 -6.49
CA GLY A 109 -2.38 -9.03 -7.34
C GLY A 109 -1.12 -8.55 -6.60
N TRP A 110 -1.19 -8.25 -5.29
CA TRP A 110 -0.01 -7.95 -4.50
C TRP A 110 0.68 -9.24 -4.07
N ALA A 111 1.88 -9.48 -4.58
CA ALA A 111 2.63 -10.71 -4.32
C ALA A 111 3.71 -10.53 -3.26
N THR A 112 4.13 -11.62 -2.62
CA THR A 112 5.24 -11.63 -1.66
C THR A 112 6.58 -11.24 -2.31
N GLY A 113 6.69 -11.39 -3.64
CA GLY A 113 7.83 -10.91 -4.44
C GLY A 113 7.97 -9.38 -4.46
N ASP A 114 6.84 -8.65 -4.35
CA ASP A 114 6.81 -7.19 -4.34
C ASP A 114 7.23 -6.60 -2.98
N VAL A 115 7.39 -7.47 -1.96
CA VAL A 115 7.79 -7.05 -0.61
C VAL A 115 9.29 -7.25 -0.44
N THR A 116 10.00 -6.15 -0.24
CA THR A 116 11.44 -6.14 0.07
C THR A 116 11.63 -5.92 1.55
N ILE A 117 12.43 -6.80 2.19
CA ILE A 117 12.78 -6.70 3.61
C ILE A 117 14.31 -6.65 3.72
N THR A 118 14.80 -5.63 4.41
CA THR A 118 16.21 -5.44 4.72
C THR A 118 16.39 -5.14 6.19
N CYS A 119 17.54 -5.50 6.75
CA CYS A 119 17.85 -5.30 8.16
C CYS A 119 19.14 -4.48 8.29
N PRO A 120 19.11 -3.19 7.96
CA PRO A 120 20.28 -2.32 8.13
C PRO A 120 20.65 -2.17 9.59
N THR A 121 21.95 -2.07 9.84
CA THR A 121 22.51 -1.79 11.16
C THR A 121 22.68 -0.27 11.36
N PHE A 122 22.67 0.14 12.62
CA PHE A 122 23.15 1.45 13.03
C PHE A 122 24.06 1.34 14.24
N ASP A 123 25.05 2.20 14.29
CA ASP A 123 26.06 2.24 15.33
C ASP A 123 25.47 2.69 16.66
N ASN A 124 25.68 1.90 17.70
CA ASN A 124 25.33 2.22 19.09
C ASN A 124 26.59 2.29 20.00
N SER A 125 27.78 2.42 19.43
CA SER A 125 29.03 2.46 20.20
C SER A 125 29.04 3.52 21.28
N ALA A 126 28.31 4.63 21.07
CA ALA A 126 28.15 5.70 22.05
C ALA A 126 27.11 5.40 23.15
N GLY A 127 26.41 4.27 23.12
CA GLY A 127 25.40 3.88 24.12
C GLY A 127 24.12 4.76 24.12
N ASN A 128 23.91 5.57 23.07
CA ASN A 128 22.86 6.58 23.05
C ASN A 128 21.45 6.00 22.89
N TYR A 129 21.30 4.76 22.42
CA TYR A 129 20.00 4.20 22.08
C TYR A 129 19.51 3.10 23.03
N LEU A 130 20.43 2.33 23.64
CA LEU A 130 20.06 1.31 24.62
C LEU A 130 21.28 1.03 25.53
N GLN A 131 21.10 1.20 26.82
CA GLN A 131 22.18 0.95 27.80
C GLN A 131 22.47 -0.52 28.08
N ASN A 132 21.69 -1.50 27.61
CA ASN A 132 21.80 -2.89 28.03
C ASN A 132 21.38 -3.97 27.01
N VAL A 133 21.68 -3.80 25.73
CA VAL A 133 21.54 -4.94 24.80
C VAL A 133 22.91 -5.60 24.63
N GLN A 134 23.25 -6.51 25.55
CA GLN A 134 24.26 -7.57 25.39
C GLN A 134 25.55 -7.19 24.63
N GLY A 135 26.19 -6.07 24.94
CA GLY A 135 27.54 -5.76 24.41
C GLY A 135 27.61 -5.59 22.88
N THR A 136 26.51 -5.45 22.20
CA THR A 136 26.49 -5.25 20.74
C THR A 136 26.63 -3.79 20.40
N THR A 137 27.69 -3.45 19.67
CA THR A 137 27.93 -2.11 19.13
C THR A 137 26.95 -1.73 18.03
N ASN A 138 26.31 -2.71 17.40
CA ASN A 138 25.37 -2.51 16.28
C ASN A 138 23.96 -2.97 16.64
N LEU A 139 23.00 -2.09 16.39
CA LEU A 139 21.59 -2.40 16.51
C LEU A 139 20.98 -2.56 15.12
N TYR A 140 20.01 -3.47 15.00
CA TYR A 140 19.32 -3.72 13.75
C TYR A 140 18.00 -2.97 13.68
N ARG A 141 17.66 -2.53 12.47
CA ARG A 141 16.35 -2.03 12.09
C ARG A 141 15.77 -2.96 11.05
N VAL A 142 14.51 -3.30 11.18
CA VAL A 142 13.76 -4.04 10.16
C VAL A 142 13.08 -3.04 9.26
N LEU A 143 13.48 -2.98 8.01
CA LEU A 143 12.89 -2.12 6.99
C LEU A 143 12.09 -2.99 6.03
N VAL A 144 10.80 -2.77 5.96
CA VAL A 144 9.90 -3.39 5.00
C VAL A 144 9.41 -2.34 4.01
N SER A 145 9.57 -2.60 2.73
CA SER A 145 9.10 -1.75 1.65
C SER A 145 8.41 -2.57 0.57
N THR A 146 7.46 -1.95 -0.09
CA THR A 146 6.76 -2.55 -1.22
C THR A 146 6.43 -1.50 -2.27
N SER A 147 6.33 -1.94 -3.52
CA SER A 147 5.84 -1.16 -4.64
C SER A 147 4.83 -2.01 -5.40
N TYR A 148 3.60 -1.54 -5.48
CA TYR A 148 2.50 -2.21 -6.16
C TYR A 148 2.04 -1.37 -7.35
N ALA A 149 2.10 -1.95 -8.55
CA ALA A 149 1.57 -1.33 -9.76
C ALA A 149 0.08 -1.66 -9.88
N GLU A 150 -0.78 -0.66 -9.85
CA GLU A 150 -2.21 -0.86 -10.07
C GLU A 150 -2.45 -1.28 -11.53
N PRO A 151 -3.05 -2.45 -11.80
CA PRO A 151 -3.13 -2.97 -13.16
C PRO A 151 -4.05 -2.17 -14.07
N SER A 152 -5.13 -1.60 -13.55
CA SER A 152 -6.02 -0.74 -14.33
C SER A 152 -6.95 0.08 -13.44
N LEU A 153 -7.12 1.35 -13.81
CA LEU A 153 -8.17 2.23 -13.31
C LEU A 153 -8.98 2.68 -14.52
N GLY A 154 -10.30 2.46 -14.53
CA GLY A 154 -11.15 2.65 -15.69
C GLY A 154 -11.17 4.10 -16.17
N PHE A 155 -11.23 5.07 -15.24
CA PHE A 155 -11.24 6.49 -15.55
C PHE A 155 -9.86 7.00 -16.00
N PHE A 156 -8.76 6.53 -15.39
CA PHE A 156 -7.40 6.82 -15.84
C PHE A 156 -7.19 6.31 -17.27
N ALA A 157 -7.68 5.10 -17.57
CA ALA A 157 -7.62 4.54 -18.91
C ALA A 157 -8.41 5.38 -19.93
N LEU A 158 -9.59 5.89 -19.54
CA LEU A 158 -10.39 6.78 -20.38
C LEU A 158 -9.63 8.08 -20.72
N LEU A 159 -8.88 8.62 -19.75
CA LEU A 159 -8.05 9.82 -19.92
C LEU A 159 -6.67 9.53 -20.52
N ARG A 160 -6.35 8.27 -20.84
CA ARG A 160 -5.03 7.81 -21.29
C ARG A 160 -3.91 8.13 -20.29
N LEU A 161 -4.23 8.13 -19.02
CA LEU A 161 -3.27 8.32 -17.93
C LEU A 161 -2.80 6.94 -17.44
N SER A 162 -1.51 6.84 -17.07
CA SER A 162 -0.99 5.65 -16.43
C SER A 162 -1.43 5.61 -14.95
N PRO A 163 -1.89 4.46 -14.44
CA PRO A 163 -2.18 4.31 -13.02
C PRO A 163 -0.93 4.59 -12.16
N PRO A 164 -1.09 5.17 -10.96
CA PRO A 164 0.03 5.43 -10.08
C PRO A 164 0.58 4.13 -9.48
N ASN A 165 1.89 4.07 -9.30
CA ASN A 165 2.49 3.05 -8.44
C ASN A 165 2.23 3.40 -6.97
N ILE A 166 1.68 2.45 -6.23
CA ILE A 166 1.39 2.60 -4.81
C ILE A 166 2.59 2.03 -4.05
N THR A 167 3.24 2.86 -3.24
CA THR A 167 4.40 2.46 -2.46
C THR A 167 4.09 2.58 -0.97
N ALA A 168 4.56 1.62 -0.19
CA ALA A 168 4.51 1.69 1.26
C ALA A 168 5.87 1.29 1.85
N ARG A 169 6.23 1.92 2.97
CA ARG A 169 7.46 1.65 3.70
C ARG A 169 7.19 1.76 5.19
N HIS A 170 7.71 0.81 5.95
CA HIS A 170 7.68 0.85 7.41
C HIS A 170 9.00 0.37 7.98
N GLU A 171 9.42 0.99 9.08
CA GLU A 171 10.66 0.69 9.76
C GLU A 171 10.38 0.46 11.24
N GLU A 172 10.90 -0.65 11.78
CA GLU A 172 10.83 -0.98 13.20
C GLU A 172 12.23 -1.29 13.71
N ARG A 173 12.52 -0.89 14.95
CA ARG A 173 13.74 -1.32 15.62
C ARG A 173 13.60 -2.76 16.06
N TYR A 174 14.62 -3.56 15.82
CA TYR A 174 14.67 -4.91 16.35
C TYR A 174 14.77 -4.89 17.87
N ILE A 175 13.88 -5.58 18.56
CA ILE A 175 13.82 -5.64 20.04
C ILE A 175 13.96 -7.07 20.56
N GLY A 176 13.94 -8.08 19.67
CA GLY A 176 13.94 -9.48 20.06
C GLY A 176 12.61 -9.98 20.60
N PRO A 177 12.56 -11.27 20.99
CA PRO A 177 11.41 -11.86 21.63
C PRO A 177 11.16 -11.17 22.98
N GLY A 178 9.90 -10.76 23.22
CA GLY A 178 9.46 -10.21 24.50
C GLY A 178 9.28 -11.30 25.55
#